data_4e6999dcbd710c56507ec1d13e70f29a
#
_entry.id   4e6999dcbd710c56507ec1d13e70f29a
#
_cell.length_a   1.000
_cell.length_b   1.000
_cell.length_c   1.000
_cell.angle_alpha   90.00
_cell.angle_beta   90.00
_cell.angle_gamma   90.00
#
_symmetry.space_group_name_H-M   'P 1'
#
loop_
_entity.id
_entity.type
_entity.pdbx_description
1 polymer ?
#
loop_
_entity_poly.entity_id
_entity_poly.type
_entity_poly.pdbx_seq_one_letter_code
_entity_poly.pdbx_strand_id
1 'polypeptide(L)'
;MKRILMILSLAFSCAIVQAQTYEESMRYWSDGPLTWDELTLKSPKDMFRTNNLVFRWTSETEKTKPYWNTIQSVPKYSAALDKSVSWHNAGRVYDYTLQYDQLIFDLNELYFRKMLNEFYSKDNRRSSNELYSFYTNQLQSKWQEMEEETDDGMDSLAVANNAAKVLEELAAISYPEHDERRQVYGMTQIPGLYMDMGINAAYSFLLGEWADTFLPGFGLGMDLTFGYKKHLFTCIVNAGTGTMGADFTNQGVLWPNGGSVNHAYTGIAYGYMVYDSPFFSIIPRAGVAGRQFILVNNSKEKNTDPESFTNTVALAGAEFRFKFCRLLTLYNNHEHCLALRCLAGRDFGEMNAFSFNITLGYIWSLR
;
A
#
# COMPACT_ATOMS: atom_id res chain seq x y z
N MET A 1 -14.43 1.65 37.73
CA MET A 1 -13.23 2.11 37.01
C MET A 1 -11.93 1.48 37.52
N LYS A 2 -11.55 1.58 38.80
CA LYS A 2 -10.28 0.99 39.34
C LYS A 2 -10.10 -0.51 39.03
N ARG A 3 -11.16 -1.33 39.14
CA ARG A 3 -11.09 -2.78 38.85
C ARG A 3 -10.88 -3.10 37.36
N ILE A 4 -11.43 -2.30 36.44
CA ILE A 4 -11.24 -2.46 34.98
C ILE A 4 -9.81 -2.09 34.58
N LEU A 5 -9.25 -1.01 35.15
CA LEU A 5 -7.85 -0.64 34.93
C LEU A 5 -6.89 -1.72 35.45
N MET A 6 -7.19 -2.36 36.56
CA MET A 6 -6.36 -3.40 37.14
C MET A 6 -6.38 -4.70 36.30
N ILE A 7 -7.55 -5.05 35.73
CA ILE A 7 -7.66 -6.20 34.81
C ILE A 7 -6.93 -5.91 33.48
N LEU A 8 -7.07 -4.69 32.95
CA LEU A 8 -6.34 -4.28 31.75
C LEU A 8 -4.83 -4.25 31.95
N SER A 9 -4.34 -3.78 33.12
CA SER A 9 -2.91 -3.78 33.42
C SER A 9 -2.35 -5.20 33.61
N LEU A 10 -3.12 -6.11 34.23
CA LEU A 10 -2.73 -7.52 34.38
C LEU A 10 -2.70 -8.24 33.02
N ALA A 11 -3.71 -8.01 32.16
CA ALA A 11 -3.74 -8.59 30.82
C ALA A 11 -2.58 -8.08 29.95
N PHE A 12 -2.23 -6.79 30.07
CA PHE A 12 -1.11 -6.20 29.35
C PHE A 12 0.24 -6.75 29.86
N SER A 13 0.39 -6.91 31.17
CA SER A 13 1.59 -7.52 31.79
C SER A 13 1.76 -8.98 31.38
N CYS A 14 0.68 -9.78 31.34
CA CYS A 14 0.72 -11.16 30.87
C CYS A 14 1.09 -11.24 29.38
N ALA A 15 0.59 -10.35 28.54
CA ALA A 15 0.93 -10.32 27.13
C ALA A 15 2.41 -9.97 26.89
N ILE A 16 2.97 -9.04 27.65
CA ILE A 16 4.39 -8.67 27.58
C ILE A 16 5.27 -9.85 28.04
N VAL A 17 4.92 -10.51 29.13
CA VAL A 17 5.68 -11.68 29.64
C VAL A 17 5.63 -12.84 28.64
N GLN A 18 4.48 -13.10 28.02
CA GLN A 18 4.39 -14.13 26.97
C GLN A 18 5.20 -13.78 25.73
N ALA A 19 5.23 -12.51 25.30
CA ALA A 19 6.03 -12.07 24.18
C ALA A 19 7.54 -12.20 24.46
N GLN A 20 8.00 -11.80 25.66
CA GLN A 20 9.40 -11.94 26.06
C GLN A 20 9.84 -13.41 26.17
N THR A 21 9.02 -14.29 26.75
CA THR A 21 9.33 -15.72 26.84
C THR A 21 9.34 -16.39 25.46
N TYR A 22 8.54 -15.92 24.52
CA TYR A 22 8.54 -16.41 23.15
C TYR A 22 9.82 -16.01 22.40
N GLU A 23 10.27 -14.78 22.50
CA GLU A 23 11.51 -14.30 21.87
C GLU A 23 12.76 -15.01 22.46
N GLU A 24 12.82 -15.23 23.76
CA GLU A 24 13.90 -15.96 24.43
C GLU A 24 13.95 -17.46 24.02
N SER A 25 12.86 -18.01 23.53
CA SER A 25 12.80 -19.39 23.04
C SER A 25 13.27 -19.58 21.61
N MET A 26 13.41 -18.47 20.84
CA MET A 26 13.84 -18.52 19.44
C MET A 26 15.36 -18.51 19.33
N ARG A 27 15.89 -19.35 18.46
CA ARG A 27 17.31 -19.41 18.12
C ARG A 27 17.49 -19.13 16.64
N TYR A 28 18.17 -18.03 16.33
CA TYR A 28 18.42 -17.61 14.97
C TYR A 28 19.74 -18.19 14.46
N TRP A 29 19.83 -18.45 13.17
CA TRP A 29 21.05 -18.97 12.56
C TRP A 29 22.24 -17.99 12.71
N SER A 30 21.97 -16.68 12.70
CA SER A 30 22.97 -15.65 12.93
C SER A 30 23.65 -15.67 14.31
N ASP A 31 23.06 -16.37 15.27
CA ASP A 31 23.61 -16.47 16.63
C ASP A 31 24.81 -17.43 16.73
N GLY A 32 25.12 -18.14 15.63
CA GLY A 32 26.25 -19.06 15.51
C GLY A 32 25.86 -20.54 15.55
N PRO A 33 26.82 -21.46 15.71
CA PRO A 33 26.53 -22.90 15.76
C PRO A 33 25.68 -23.30 16.96
N LEU A 34 24.89 -24.37 16.80
CA LEU A 34 24.12 -24.97 17.89
C LEU A 34 25.02 -25.58 18.97
N THR A 35 24.57 -25.49 20.21
CA THR A 35 25.21 -26.11 21.37
C THR A 35 24.23 -27.02 22.11
N TRP A 36 24.75 -27.97 22.90
CA TRP A 36 23.89 -28.88 23.67
C TRP A 36 23.00 -28.14 24.67
N ASP A 37 23.44 -27.03 25.23
CA ASP A 37 22.66 -26.21 26.19
C ASP A 37 21.43 -25.57 25.59
N GLU A 38 21.34 -25.51 24.27
CA GLU A 38 20.22 -24.92 23.56
C GLU A 38 19.14 -25.94 23.20
N LEU A 39 19.41 -27.23 23.33
CA LEU A 39 18.51 -28.31 22.99
C LEU A 39 17.98 -28.99 24.24
N THR A 40 16.65 -29.18 24.29
CA THR A 40 16.06 -29.98 25.37
C THR A 40 16.35 -31.48 25.14
N LEU A 41 17.00 -32.14 26.10
CA LEU A 41 17.21 -33.56 26.03
C LEU A 41 15.96 -34.32 26.51
N LYS A 42 15.41 -35.16 25.64
CA LYS A 42 14.25 -36.01 25.94
C LYS A 42 14.54 -37.46 25.66
N SER A 43 13.88 -38.35 26.38
CA SER A 43 13.85 -39.77 26.08
C SER A 43 12.52 -40.09 25.37
N PRO A 44 12.49 -40.03 24.02
CA PRO A 44 11.26 -40.25 23.28
C PRO A 44 10.80 -41.71 23.40
N LYS A 45 9.51 -41.95 23.22
CA LYS A 45 8.97 -43.32 23.15
C LYS A 45 9.49 -44.07 21.93
N ASP A 46 9.75 -43.34 20.86
CA ASP A 46 10.41 -43.85 19.66
C ASP A 46 11.92 -43.66 19.80
N MET A 47 12.58 -44.77 20.14
CA MET A 47 14.04 -44.78 20.36
C MET A 47 14.87 -44.61 19.07
N PHE A 48 14.23 -44.67 17.91
CA PHE A 48 14.94 -44.56 16.62
C PHE A 48 15.15 -43.13 16.15
N ARG A 49 14.38 -42.17 16.68
CA ARG A 49 14.50 -40.77 16.30
C ARG A 49 15.58 -40.04 17.06
N THR A 50 16.49 -39.40 16.34
CA THR A 50 17.59 -38.61 16.94
C THR A 50 17.13 -37.28 17.48
N ASN A 51 16.26 -36.57 16.75
CA ASN A 51 15.80 -35.25 17.13
C ASN A 51 14.34 -34.97 16.70
N ASN A 52 13.84 -33.86 17.14
CA ASN A 52 12.65 -33.21 16.58
C ASN A 52 12.88 -31.69 16.64
N LEU A 53 13.41 -31.14 15.58
CA LEU A 53 13.66 -29.71 15.45
C LEU A 53 12.42 -29.04 14.86
N VAL A 54 11.95 -27.98 15.52
CA VAL A 54 10.78 -27.23 15.07
C VAL A 54 11.24 -25.84 14.64
N PHE A 55 11.09 -25.55 13.35
CA PHE A 55 11.44 -24.27 12.78
C PHE A 55 10.21 -23.39 12.63
N ARG A 56 10.39 -22.09 12.85
CA ARG A 56 9.38 -21.07 12.68
C ARG A 56 9.86 -20.04 11.69
N TRP A 57 9.16 -19.92 10.59
CA TRP A 57 9.33 -18.83 9.65
C TRP A 57 8.26 -17.78 9.93
N THR A 58 8.68 -16.62 10.37
CA THR A 58 7.78 -15.54 10.78
C THR A 58 8.00 -14.31 9.93
N SER A 59 6.97 -13.48 9.84
CA SER A 59 7.07 -12.17 9.23
C SER A 59 6.55 -11.12 10.20
N GLU A 60 7.36 -10.12 10.47
CA GLU A 60 7.01 -8.95 11.24
C GLU A 60 6.98 -7.73 10.33
N THR A 61 6.17 -6.75 10.69
CA THR A 61 6.14 -5.50 9.94
C THR A 61 6.96 -4.45 10.66
N GLU A 62 8.12 -4.14 10.12
CA GLU A 62 8.91 -3.00 10.56
C GLU A 62 8.32 -1.71 9.97
N LYS A 63 8.11 -0.70 10.82
CA LYS A 63 7.62 0.62 10.41
C LYS A 63 8.71 1.65 10.57
N THR A 64 9.06 2.27 9.46
CA THR A 64 10.00 3.39 9.43
C THR A 64 9.31 4.68 9.02
N LYS A 65 9.86 5.82 9.39
CA LYS A 65 9.34 7.14 9.04
C LYS A 65 10.44 7.95 8.35
N PRO A 66 10.69 7.67 7.04
CA PRO A 66 11.72 8.39 6.29
C PRO A 66 11.43 9.90 6.18
N TYR A 67 10.14 10.29 6.24
CA TYR A 67 9.69 11.67 6.30
C TYR A 67 8.55 11.82 7.31
N TRP A 68 8.27 13.05 7.77
CA TRP A 68 7.23 13.36 8.74
C TRP A 68 5.82 12.91 8.28
N ASN A 69 5.57 12.92 6.98
CA ASN A 69 4.29 12.53 6.35
C ASN A 69 4.29 11.11 5.77
N THR A 70 5.37 10.35 5.94
CA THR A 70 5.53 9.05 5.28
C THR A 70 5.76 7.96 6.32
N ILE A 71 4.92 6.94 6.29
CA ILE A 71 5.11 5.69 7.04
C ILE A 71 5.41 4.62 6.01
N GLN A 72 6.59 4.02 6.12
CA GLN A 72 7.00 2.89 5.31
C GLN A 72 6.87 1.61 6.14
N SER A 73 6.09 0.67 5.66
CA SER A 73 5.88 -0.64 6.29
C SER A 73 6.59 -1.71 5.48
N VAL A 74 7.57 -2.33 6.09
CA VAL A 74 8.46 -3.29 5.46
C VAL A 74 8.28 -4.63 6.17
N PRO A 75 7.89 -5.72 5.49
CA PRO A 75 7.91 -7.03 6.09
C PRO A 75 9.36 -7.45 6.32
N LYS A 76 9.66 -7.79 7.55
CA LYS A 76 10.91 -8.42 7.96
C LYS A 76 10.62 -9.90 8.19
N TYR A 77 11.25 -10.74 7.42
CA TYR A 77 11.12 -12.18 7.56
C TYR A 77 12.26 -12.72 8.40
N SER A 78 11.97 -13.71 9.24
CA SER A 78 12.97 -14.41 10.02
C SER A 78 12.65 -15.91 10.08
N ALA A 79 13.71 -16.71 10.13
CA ALA A 79 13.65 -18.14 10.39
C ALA A 79 14.38 -18.43 11.70
N ALA A 80 13.77 -19.18 12.59
CA ALA A 80 14.33 -19.53 13.88
C ALA A 80 13.98 -20.95 14.27
N LEU A 81 14.85 -21.57 15.07
CA LEU A 81 14.57 -22.80 15.79
C LEU A 81 13.82 -22.46 17.08
N ASP A 82 12.66 -23.06 17.28
CA ASP A 82 11.89 -22.95 18.53
C ASP A 82 12.42 -23.93 19.57
N LYS A 83 13.30 -23.44 20.46
CA LYS A 83 13.93 -24.24 21.52
C LYS A 83 12.91 -24.82 22.52
N SER A 84 11.75 -24.17 22.69
CA SER A 84 10.75 -24.58 23.68
C SER A 84 10.06 -25.90 23.33
N VAL A 85 10.00 -26.23 22.04
CA VAL A 85 9.36 -27.47 21.53
C VAL A 85 10.32 -28.40 20.83
N SER A 86 11.50 -27.95 20.45
CA SER A 86 12.57 -28.74 19.88
C SER A 86 13.25 -29.58 20.92
N TRP A 87 13.67 -30.78 20.52
CA TRP A 87 14.37 -31.71 21.45
C TRP A 87 15.34 -32.59 20.68
N HIS A 88 16.35 -33.10 21.42
CA HIS A 88 17.30 -34.10 21.00
C HIS A 88 17.14 -35.36 21.90
N ASN A 89 17.40 -36.56 21.35
CA ASN A 89 17.28 -37.82 22.07
C ASN A 89 18.42 -37.98 23.08
N ALA A 90 18.08 -38.02 24.37
CA ALA A 90 19.05 -38.14 25.44
C ALA A 90 19.92 -39.45 25.36
N GLY A 91 19.46 -40.48 24.64
CA GLY A 91 20.21 -41.68 24.36
C GLY A 91 21.19 -41.61 23.17
N ARG A 92 21.23 -40.48 22.48
CA ARG A 92 22.03 -40.25 21.24
C ARG A 92 22.87 -38.99 21.30
N VAL A 93 23.41 -38.63 22.46
CA VAL A 93 24.19 -37.40 22.67
C VAL A 93 25.66 -37.67 22.29
N TYR A 94 26.01 -37.40 21.06
CA TYR A 94 27.35 -37.51 20.50
C TYR A 94 27.68 -36.28 19.66
N ASP A 95 28.94 -35.96 19.52
CA ASP A 95 29.35 -34.78 18.73
C ASP A 95 28.84 -34.80 17.28
N TYR A 96 28.81 -35.96 16.65
CA TYR A 96 28.31 -36.11 15.28
C TYR A 96 26.78 -36.00 15.19
N THR A 97 26.01 -36.31 16.26
CA THR A 97 24.58 -36.08 16.26
C THR A 97 24.21 -34.61 16.50
N LEU A 98 25.05 -33.83 17.21
CA LEU A 98 24.97 -32.40 17.25
C LEU A 98 25.28 -31.78 15.88
N GLN A 99 26.26 -32.31 15.13
CA GLN A 99 26.54 -31.93 13.76
C GLN A 99 25.35 -32.24 12.84
N TYR A 100 24.61 -33.29 13.09
CA TYR A 100 23.37 -33.57 12.37
C TYR A 100 22.28 -32.54 12.68
N ASP A 101 22.07 -32.16 13.93
CA ASP A 101 21.14 -31.07 14.29
C ASP A 101 21.53 -29.76 13.64
N GLN A 102 22.83 -29.46 13.61
CA GLN A 102 23.37 -28.29 12.91
C GLN A 102 23.12 -28.36 11.40
N LEU A 103 23.34 -29.52 10.77
CA LEU A 103 23.05 -29.73 9.35
C LEU A 103 21.59 -29.43 9.01
N ILE A 104 20.63 -29.89 9.83
CA ILE A 104 19.22 -29.62 9.62
C ILE A 104 18.90 -28.12 9.86
N PHE A 105 19.57 -27.48 10.82
CA PHE A 105 19.44 -26.04 11.05
C PHE A 105 20.00 -25.22 9.89
N ASP A 106 21.14 -25.60 9.35
CA ASP A 106 21.76 -24.99 8.16
C ASP A 106 20.88 -25.18 6.91
N LEU A 107 20.28 -26.35 6.76
CA LEU A 107 19.33 -26.65 5.69
C LEU A 107 18.09 -25.75 5.76
N ASN A 108 17.54 -25.56 6.96
CA ASN A 108 16.43 -24.63 7.17
C ASN A 108 16.77 -23.20 6.73
N GLU A 109 17.95 -22.71 7.11
CA GLU A 109 18.43 -21.40 6.73
C GLU A 109 18.62 -21.29 5.21
N LEU A 110 19.16 -22.33 4.57
CA LEU A 110 19.36 -22.37 3.12
C LEU A 110 18.03 -22.21 2.36
N TYR A 111 17.01 -23.00 2.74
CA TYR A 111 15.71 -22.91 2.07
C TYR A 111 14.98 -21.61 2.38
N PHE A 112 15.18 -21.05 3.57
CA PHE A 112 14.67 -19.72 3.90
C PHE A 112 15.29 -18.63 3.03
N ARG A 113 16.61 -18.65 2.82
CA ARG A 113 17.29 -17.70 1.91
C ARG A 113 16.84 -17.88 0.46
N LYS A 114 16.67 -19.12 -0.02
CA LYS A 114 16.13 -19.41 -1.34
C LYS A 114 14.74 -18.79 -1.51
N MET A 115 13.85 -18.97 -0.52
CA MET A 115 12.52 -18.37 -0.51
C MET A 115 12.58 -16.84 -0.58
N LEU A 116 13.40 -16.21 0.24
CA LEU A 116 13.53 -14.75 0.25
C LEU A 116 14.07 -14.20 -1.06
N ASN A 117 15.08 -14.87 -1.65
CA ASN A 117 15.65 -14.45 -2.93
C ASN A 117 14.61 -14.53 -4.06
N GLU A 118 13.78 -15.59 -4.10
CA GLU A 118 12.66 -15.67 -5.06
C GLU A 118 11.59 -14.61 -4.75
N PHE A 119 11.20 -14.45 -3.49
CA PHE A 119 10.19 -13.46 -3.07
C PHE A 119 10.52 -12.04 -3.51
N TYR A 120 11.80 -11.66 -3.43
CA TYR A 120 12.25 -10.32 -3.82
C TYR A 120 12.74 -10.25 -5.28
N SER A 121 12.68 -11.35 -6.03
CA SER A 121 13.00 -11.35 -7.46
C SER A 121 11.95 -10.54 -8.23
N LYS A 122 12.41 -9.83 -9.27
CA LYS A 122 11.52 -9.11 -10.21
C LYS A 122 10.62 -10.05 -11.00
N ASP A 123 11.05 -11.29 -11.18
CA ASP A 123 10.37 -12.30 -11.99
C ASP A 123 9.40 -13.15 -11.15
N ASN A 124 9.34 -12.92 -9.85
CA ASN A 124 8.45 -13.65 -8.96
C ASN A 124 6.97 -13.35 -9.30
N ARG A 125 6.23 -14.42 -9.59
CA ARG A 125 4.78 -14.39 -9.87
C ARG A 125 3.96 -15.09 -8.79
N ARG A 126 4.62 -15.67 -7.77
CA ARG A 126 3.95 -16.39 -6.68
C ARG A 126 3.62 -15.45 -5.53
N SER A 127 2.51 -15.69 -4.88
CA SER A 127 2.16 -15.01 -3.63
C SER A 127 3.08 -15.47 -2.48
N SER A 128 3.14 -14.70 -1.40
CA SER A 128 3.93 -15.05 -0.20
C SER A 128 3.53 -16.42 0.36
N ASN A 129 2.23 -16.74 0.37
CA ASN A 129 1.74 -18.02 0.89
C ASN A 129 2.12 -19.20 -0.01
N GLU A 130 2.09 -19.01 -1.34
CA GLU A 130 2.54 -20.05 -2.28
C GLU A 130 4.03 -20.31 -2.16
N LEU A 131 4.85 -19.25 -2.05
CA LEU A 131 6.29 -19.39 -1.82
C LEU A 131 6.59 -20.10 -0.50
N TYR A 132 5.94 -19.67 0.58
CA TYR A 132 6.08 -20.31 1.89
C TYR A 132 5.78 -21.82 1.80
N SER A 133 4.62 -22.19 1.25
CA SER A 133 4.22 -23.59 1.13
C SER A 133 5.17 -24.38 0.22
N PHE A 134 5.64 -23.79 -0.87
CA PHE A 134 6.56 -24.43 -1.80
C PHE A 134 7.90 -24.74 -1.13
N TYR A 135 8.51 -23.75 -0.48
CA TYR A 135 9.83 -23.93 0.14
C TYR A 135 9.82 -24.74 1.42
N THR A 136 8.75 -24.70 2.21
CA THR A 136 8.61 -25.58 3.38
C THR A 136 8.43 -27.03 2.96
N ASN A 137 7.70 -27.32 1.87
CA ASN A 137 7.60 -28.68 1.33
C ASN A 137 8.94 -29.18 0.78
N GLN A 138 9.69 -28.32 0.09
CA GLN A 138 11.03 -28.69 -0.38
C GLN A 138 12.00 -28.96 0.77
N LEU A 139 11.99 -28.10 1.81
CA LEU A 139 12.76 -28.32 3.03
C LEU A 139 12.44 -29.68 3.66
N GLN A 140 11.15 -30.00 3.80
CA GLN A 140 10.71 -31.25 4.39
C GLN A 140 11.16 -32.46 3.57
N SER A 141 11.02 -32.41 2.25
CA SER A 141 11.47 -33.49 1.36
C SER A 141 12.99 -33.68 1.44
N LYS A 142 13.77 -32.58 1.47
CA LYS A 142 15.22 -32.65 1.58
C LYS A 142 15.68 -33.11 2.96
N TRP A 143 14.96 -32.75 4.01
CA TRP A 143 15.23 -33.26 5.35
C TRP A 143 15.01 -34.79 5.39
N GLN A 144 13.91 -35.30 4.85
CA GLN A 144 13.66 -36.78 4.80
C GLN A 144 14.76 -37.51 4.01
N GLU A 145 15.21 -36.94 2.89
CA GLU A 145 16.35 -37.48 2.13
C GLU A 145 17.62 -37.58 3.01
N MET A 146 17.88 -36.52 3.80
CA MET A 146 19.02 -36.52 4.72
C MET A 146 18.86 -37.48 5.90
N GLU A 147 17.65 -37.65 6.44
CA GLU A 147 17.38 -38.67 7.44
C GLU A 147 17.77 -40.08 6.95
N GLU A 148 17.37 -40.39 5.69
CA GLU A 148 17.70 -41.69 5.07
C GLU A 148 19.21 -41.81 4.77
N GLU A 149 19.84 -40.77 4.17
CA GLU A 149 21.26 -40.82 3.81
C GLU A 149 22.19 -40.92 5.04
N THR A 150 21.79 -40.33 6.17
CA THR A 150 22.62 -40.26 7.38
C THR A 150 22.26 -41.28 8.45
N ASP A 151 21.34 -42.23 8.16
CA ASP A 151 20.75 -43.13 9.16
C ASP A 151 20.25 -42.36 10.40
N ASP A 152 19.40 -41.33 10.14
CA ASP A 152 18.89 -40.39 11.15
C ASP A 152 20.02 -39.76 12.02
N GLY A 153 21.10 -39.36 11.37
CA GLY A 153 22.26 -38.74 12.00
C GLY A 153 23.26 -39.73 12.64
N MET A 154 23.09 -41.02 12.46
CA MET A 154 23.98 -42.03 13.06
C MET A 154 25.19 -42.37 12.18
N ASP A 155 25.16 -42.08 10.87
CA ASP A 155 26.33 -42.16 10.00
C ASP A 155 27.09 -40.80 9.99
N SER A 156 28.13 -40.77 10.82
CA SER A 156 28.94 -39.53 10.98
C SER A 156 29.65 -39.07 9.71
N LEU A 157 30.01 -39.99 8.80
CA LEU A 157 30.63 -39.63 7.53
C LEU A 157 29.62 -39.03 6.57
N ALA A 158 28.44 -39.61 6.47
CA ALA A 158 27.35 -39.07 5.68
C ALA A 158 26.90 -37.71 6.21
N VAL A 159 26.81 -37.50 7.51
CA VAL A 159 26.52 -36.20 8.15
C VAL A 159 27.55 -35.17 7.73
N ALA A 160 28.86 -35.47 7.87
CA ALA A 160 29.91 -34.51 7.51
C ALA A 160 29.90 -34.14 6.03
N ASN A 161 29.66 -35.11 5.13
CA ASN A 161 29.59 -34.89 3.69
C ASN A 161 28.39 -34.02 3.31
N ASN A 162 27.21 -34.24 3.89
CA ASN A 162 26.02 -33.46 3.64
C ASN A 162 26.12 -32.05 4.25
N ALA A 163 26.72 -31.91 5.44
CA ALA A 163 26.99 -30.62 6.04
C ALA A 163 27.90 -29.75 5.16
N ALA A 164 28.97 -30.35 4.59
CA ALA A 164 29.85 -29.62 3.68
C ALA A 164 29.10 -29.10 2.43
N LYS A 165 28.23 -29.91 1.83
CA LYS A 165 27.41 -29.50 0.66
C LYS A 165 26.45 -28.35 1.00
N VAL A 166 25.74 -28.47 2.13
CA VAL A 166 24.79 -27.42 2.56
C VAL A 166 25.50 -26.12 2.88
N LEU A 167 26.66 -26.17 3.54
CA LEU A 167 27.48 -24.99 3.82
C LEU A 167 28.02 -24.33 2.54
N GLU A 168 28.40 -25.13 1.55
CA GLU A 168 28.80 -24.60 0.23
C GLU A 168 27.64 -23.86 -0.47
N GLU A 169 26.43 -24.45 -0.46
CA GLU A 169 25.24 -23.79 -1.00
C GLU A 169 24.88 -22.51 -0.22
N LEU A 170 24.98 -22.54 1.12
CA LEU A 170 24.75 -21.37 1.97
C LEU A 170 25.73 -20.24 1.69
N ALA A 171 27.00 -20.58 1.44
CA ALA A 171 28.02 -19.59 1.11
C ALA A 171 27.77 -18.92 -0.26
N ALA A 172 27.11 -19.64 -1.18
CA ALA A 172 26.75 -19.11 -2.50
C ALA A 172 25.48 -18.24 -2.49
N ILE A 173 24.67 -18.29 -1.44
CA ILE A 173 23.37 -17.57 -1.35
C ILE A 173 23.43 -16.54 -0.22
N SER A 174 23.54 -15.26 -0.58
CA SER A 174 23.39 -14.16 0.37
C SER A 174 21.93 -13.86 0.67
N TYR A 175 21.67 -13.18 1.78
CA TYR A 175 20.37 -12.52 1.98
C TYR A 175 20.15 -11.49 0.87
N PRO A 176 18.93 -11.38 0.33
CA PRO A 176 18.64 -10.38 -0.67
C PRO A 176 18.85 -8.99 -0.10
N GLU A 177 19.51 -8.11 -0.86
CA GLU A 177 19.67 -6.70 -0.51
C GLU A 177 18.31 -6.01 -0.53
N HIS A 178 17.70 -5.85 0.65
CA HIS A 178 16.35 -5.34 0.80
C HIS A 178 16.22 -3.83 0.64
N ASP A 179 17.22 -3.09 1.06
CA ASP A 179 17.10 -1.67 1.35
C ASP A 179 17.05 -0.80 0.11
N GLU A 180 17.80 -1.11 -0.92
CA GLU A 180 17.85 -0.27 -2.11
C GLU A 180 16.57 -0.34 -2.94
N ARG A 181 15.98 -1.51 -3.11
CA ARG A 181 14.74 -1.66 -3.89
C ARG A 181 13.52 -1.06 -3.20
N ARG A 182 13.46 -1.11 -1.89
CA ARG A 182 12.34 -0.57 -1.09
C ARG A 182 12.36 0.94 -1.01
N GLN A 183 13.53 1.54 -0.85
CA GLN A 183 13.69 2.99 -0.90
C GLN A 183 13.31 3.55 -2.27
N VAL A 184 13.68 2.87 -3.35
CA VAL A 184 13.38 3.27 -4.72
C VAL A 184 11.88 3.12 -5.04
N TYR A 185 11.23 2.02 -4.62
CA TYR A 185 9.80 1.81 -4.91
C TYR A 185 8.89 2.78 -4.14
N GLY A 186 9.23 3.12 -2.91
CA GLY A 186 8.42 4.00 -2.09
C GLY A 186 8.56 5.48 -2.39
N MET A 187 9.67 5.93 -2.97
CA MET A 187 10.03 7.35 -2.96
C MET A 187 10.09 8.02 -4.33
N THR A 188 10.42 7.33 -5.39
CA THR A 188 10.73 7.97 -6.68
C THR A 188 10.06 7.33 -7.89
N GLN A 189 9.50 6.14 -7.77
CA GLN A 189 8.84 5.49 -8.90
C GLN A 189 7.32 5.66 -8.78
N ILE A 190 6.75 6.39 -9.74
CA ILE A 190 5.33 6.37 -10.00
C ILE A 190 5.02 4.98 -10.55
N PRO A 191 4.19 4.16 -9.86
CA PRO A 191 3.82 2.85 -10.35
C PRO A 191 3.16 2.93 -11.72
N GLY A 192 3.13 1.82 -12.43
CA GLY A 192 2.61 1.78 -13.79
C GLY A 192 1.19 2.29 -13.89
N LEU A 193 0.28 1.70 -13.14
CA LEU A 193 -1.14 2.06 -13.11
C LEU A 193 -1.56 2.41 -11.67
N TYR A 194 -2.34 3.46 -11.51
CA TYR A 194 -2.89 3.88 -10.21
C TYR A 194 -4.23 4.58 -10.36
N MET A 195 -4.94 4.74 -9.26
CA MET A 195 -6.25 5.37 -9.21
C MET A 195 -6.30 6.40 -8.08
N ASP A 196 -6.84 7.57 -8.38
CA ASP A 196 -7.11 8.61 -7.39
C ASP A 196 -8.62 8.85 -7.31
N MET A 197 -9.13 8.98 -6.08
CA MET A 197 -10.49 9.40 -5.79
C MET A 197 -10.45 10.71 -5.01
N GLY A 198 -11.20 11.70 -5.47
CA GLY A 198 -11.22 13.01 -4.85
C GLY A 198 -12.62 13.50 -4.54
N ILE A 199 -12.74 14.25 -3.45
CA ILE A 199 -13.89 15.09 -3.13
C ILE A 199 -13.43 16.53 -3.04
N ASN A 200 -14.20 17.46 -3.57
CA ASN A 200 -13.75 18.83 -3.66
C ASN A 200 -14.88 19.86 -3.45
N ALA A 201 -14.48 21.04 -3.03
CA ALA A 201 -15.29 22.25 -3.08
C ALA A 201 -14.79 23.10 -4.25
N ALA A 202 -15.70 23.56 -5.07
CA ALA A 202 -15.43 24.34 -6.27
C ALA A 202 -16.01 25.74 -6.15
N TYR A 203 -15.23 26.72 -6.56
CA TYR A 203 -15.66 28.10 -6.73
C TYR A 203 -15.46 28.46 -8.18
N SER A 204 -16.53 28.86 -8.86
CA SER A 204 -16.50 29.18 -10.28
C SER A 204 -17.09 30.55 -10.56
N PHE A 205 -16.47 31.26 -11.49
CA PHE A 205 -16.95 32.56 -11.96
C PHE A 205 -16.69 32.72 -13.44
N LEU A 206 -17.57 33.51 -14.08
CA LEU A 206 -17.43 33.90 -15.45
C LEU A 206 -16.69 35.26 -15.55
N LEU A 207 -16.13 35.53 -16.70
CA LEU A 207 -15.41 36.76 -17.00
C LEU A 207 -16.04 37.44 -18.22
N GLY A 208 -15.84 38.76 -18.33
CA GLY A 208 -16.38 39.57 -19.43
C GLY A 208 -17.86 39.86 -19.24
N GLU A 209 -18.60 39.94 -20.34
CA GLU A 209 -20.03 40.32 -20.38
C GLU A 209 -20.95 39.47 -19.52
N TRP A 210 -20.55 38.25 -19.24
CA TRP A 210 -21.32 37.26 -18.43
C TRP A 210 -21.05 37.33 -16.93
N ALA A 211 -20.02 38.07 -16.51
CA ALA A 211 -19.68 38.18 -15.08
C ALA A 211 -20.78 38.87 -14.26
N ASP A 212 -21.44 39.84 -14.85
CA ASP A 212 -22.54 40.58 -14.21
C ASP A 212 -23.86 39.81 -14.27
N THR A 213 -24.01 38.93 -15.26
CA THR A 213 -25.25 38.11 -15.42
C THR A 213 -25.27 36.93 -14.50
N PHE A 214 -24.16 36.20 -14.39
CA PHE A 214 -24.02 35.03 -13.50
C PHE A 214 -22.98 35.31 -12.42
N LEU A 215 -23.43 35.60 -11.22
CA LEU A 215 -22.54 35.84 -10.10
C LEU A 215 -21.77 34.58 -9.75
N PRO A 216 -20.61 34.70 -9.10
CA PRO A 216 -19.81 33.56 -8.71
C PRO A 216 -20.60 32.47 -7.96
N GLY A 217 -20.41 31.22 -8.36
CA GLY A 217 -21.08 30.08 -7.78
C GLY A 217 -20.15 29.21 -6.94
N PHE A 218 -20.74 28.57 -5.95
CA PHE A 218 -20.07 27.58 -5.09
C PHE A 218 -20.67 26.19 -5.34
N GLY A 219 -19.83 25.16 -5.37
CA GLY A 219 -20.25 23.79 -5.60
C GLY A 219 -19.42 22.78 -4.84
N LEU A 220 -19.92 21.57 -4.83
CA LEU A 220 -19.21 20.36 -4.35
C LEU A 220 -19.05 19.39 -5.51
N GLY A 221 -17.99 18.59 -5.48
CA GLY A 221 -17.73 17.66 -6.55
C GLY A 221 -16.92 16.45 -6.15
N MET A 222 -16.81 15.58 -7.13
CA MET A 222 -16.01 14.36 -7.04
C MET A 222 -15.16 14.23 -8.30
N ASP A 223 -13.97 13.69 -8.11
CA ASP A 223 -13.03 13.38 -9.18
C ASP A 223 -12.64 11.90 -9.11
N LEU A 224 -12.60 11.26 -10.27
CA LEU A 224 -12.01 9.95 -10.45
C LEU A 224 -10.88 10.08 -11.46
N THR A 225 -9.66 9.74 -11.05
CA THR A 225 -8.47 9.83 -11.91
C THR A 225 -7.85 8.45 -12.09
N PHE A 226 -7.58 8.10 -13.34
CA PHE A 226 -6.75 6.96 -13.70
C PHE A 226 -5.39 7.47 -14.14
N GLY A 227 -4.33 6.97 -13.49
CA GLY A 227 -2.95 7.34 -13.78
C GLY A 227 -2.15 6.19 -14.37
N TYR A 228 -1.30 6.51 -15.33
CA TYR A 228 -0.28 5.61 -15.84
C TYR A 228 1.05 6.35 -15.92
N LYS A 229 2.01 5.94 -15.11
CA LYS A 229 3.28 6.66 -14.94
C LYS A 229 3.00 8.12 -14.56
N LYS A 230 3.35 9.08 -15.43
CA LYS A 230 3.14 10.52 -15.23
C LYS A 230 1.85 11.04 -15.85
N HIS A 231 1.10 10.21 -16.58
CA HIS A 231 -0.12 10.58 -17.29
C HIS A 231 -1.34 10.36 -16.41
N LEU A 232 -2.24 11.33 -16.37
CA LEU A 232 -3.47 11.29 -15.58
C LEU A 232 -4.67 11.60 -16.46
N PHE A 233 -5.69 10.77 -16.37
CA PHE A 233 -6.99 10.95 -17.00
C PHE A 233 -8.05 11.07 -15.90
N THR A 234 -8.68 12.24 -15.82
CA THR A 234 -9.61 12.56 -14.74
C THR A 234 -11.00 12.78 -15.27
N CYS A 235 -11.98 12.09 -14.69
CA CYS A 235 -13.40 12.43 -14.80
C CYS A 235 -13.75 13.39 -13.67
N ILE A 236 -14.40 14.51 -14.00
CA ILE A 236 -14.75 15.59 -13.08
C ILE A 236 -16.26 15.70 -13.05
N VAL A 237 -16.85 15.71 -11.86
CA VAL A 237 -18.29 15.98 -11.66
C VAL A 237 -18.43 16.94 -10.51
N ASN A 238 -18.97 18.13 -10.79
CA ASN A 238 -19.26 19.14 -9.77
C ASN A 238 -20.73 19.59 -9.93
N ALA A 239 -21.37 19.84 -8.82
CA ALA A 239 -22.70 20.48 -8.77
C ALA A 239 -22.66 21.61 -7.76
N GLY A 240 -23.33 22.70 -8.08
CA GLY A 240 -23.32 23.88 -7.26
C GLY A 240 -24.50 24.81 -7.50
N THR A 241 -24.46 25.92 -6.82
CA THR A 241 -25.49 26.95 -6.90
C THR A 241 -24.82 28.32 -7.02
N GLY A 242 -25.51 29.21 -7.71
CA GLY A 242 -25.14 30.60 -7.89
C GLY A 242 -26.40 31.48 -7.92
N THR A 243 -26.20 32.75 -8.23
CA THR A 243 -27.30 33.73 -8.30
C THR A 243 -27.17 34.54 -9.59
N MET A 244 -28.28 34.90 -10.18
CA MET A 244 -28.34 35.85 -11.31
C MET A 244 -28.02 37.25 -10.81
N GLY A 245 -27.09 37.90 -11.47
CA GLY A 245 -26.74 39.32 -11.18
C GLY A 245 -27.50 40.34 -12.04
N ALA A 246 -28.03 39.88 -13.18
CA ALA A 246 -28.83 40.67 -14.08
C ALA A 246 -29.92 39.82 -14.74
N ASP A 247 -30.94 40.47 -15.29
CA ASP A 247 -31.96 39.81 -16.08
C ASP A 247 -31.36 39.20 -17.35
N PHE A 248 -31.71 37.96 -17.65
CA PHE A 248 -31.25 37.26 -18.84
C PHE A 248 -32.41 36.50 -19.45
N THR A 249 -32.58 36.60 -20.79
CA THR A 249 -33.61 35.84 -21.49
C THR A 249 -32.97 34.77 -22.35
N ASN A 250 -33.33 33.54 -22.11
CA ASN A 250 -32.89 32.40 -22.90
C ASN A 250 -34.13 31.69 -23.48
N GLN A 251 -34.16 31.49 -24.80
CA GLN A 251 -35.23 30.79 -25.53
C GLN A 251 -36.66 31.31 -25.19
N GLY A 252 -36.79 32.62 -24.90
CA GLY A 252 -38.03 33.26 -24.54
C GLY A 252 -38.42 33.20 -23.07
N VAL A 253 -37.60 32.55 -22.21
CA VAL A 253 -37.80 32.51 -20.78
C VAL A 253 -36.89 33.52 -20.07
N LEU A 254 -37.49 34.31 -19.20
CA LEU A 254 -36.78 35.32 -18.39
C LEU A 254 -36.15 34.64 -17.16
N TRP A 255 -34.84 34.79 -17.02
CA TRP A 255 -34.07 34.47 -15.84
C TRP A 255 -33.87 35.77 -15.04
N PRO A 256 -34.63 35.96 -13.94
CA PRO A 256 -34.67 37.27 -13.29
C PRO A 256 -33.43 37.54 -12.46
N ASN A 257 -33.04 38.79 -12.35
CA ASN A 257 -32.01 39.25 -11.40
C ASN A 257 -32.34 38.80 -9.97
N GLY A 258 -31.35 38.33 -9.24
CA GLY A 258 -31.52 37.72 -7.91
C GLY A 258 -32.07 36.30 -7.93
N GLY A 259 -32.41 35.76 -9.10
CA GLY A 259 -32.82 34.37 -9.26
C GLY A 259 -31.73 33.36 -8.87
N SER A 260 -32.12 32.25 -8.24
CA SER A 260 -31.18 31.16 -7.92
C SER A 260 -30.95 30.28 -9.13
N VAL A 261 -29.71 29.93 -9.38
CA VAL A 261 -29.29 29.06 -10.48
C VAL A 261 -28.47 27.90 -9.94
N ASN A 262 -28.90 26.69 -10.24
CA ASN A 262 -28.03 25.52 -10.06
C ASN A 262 -27.13 25.37 -11.29
N HIS A 263 -25.91 24.99 -11.05
CA HIS A 263 -24.97 24.63 -12.13
C HIS A 263 -24.39 23.24 -11.91
N ALA A 264 -24.30 22.47 -12.98
CA ALA A 264 -23.61 21.21 -13.03
C ALA A 264 -22.45 21.30 -14.01
N TYR A 265 -21.36 20.63 -13.67
CA TYR A 265 -20.15 20.64 -14.45
C TYR A 265 -19.63 19.20 -14.54
N THR A 266 -19.61 18.64 -15.74
CA THR A 266 -19.16 17.26 -15.97
C THR A 266 -18.16 17.26 -17.11
N GLY A 267 -16.97 16.69 -16.90
CA GLY A 267 -15.92 16.72 -17.90
C GLY A 267 -14.85 15.68 -17.73
N ILE A 268 -13.95 15.69 -18.70
CA ILE A 268 -12.73 14.89 -18.70
C ILE A 268 -11.53 15.81 -18.87
N ALA A 269 -10.46 15.50 -18.13
CA ALA A 269 -9.22 16.25 -18.22
C ALA A 269 -8.03 15.28 -18.28
N TYR A 270 -7.08 15.63 -19.14
CA TYR A 270 -5.76 15.03 -19.15
C TYR A 270 -4.82 15.88 -18.31
N GLY A 271 -3.94 15.24 -17.55
CA GLY A 271 -2.88 15.86 -16.78
C GLY A 271 -1.55 15.17 -16.99
N TYR A 272 -0.48 15.91 -16.82
CA TYR A 272 0.88 15.36 -16.83
C TYR A 272 1.63 15.80 -15.59
N MET A 273 2.15 14.86 -14.81
CA MET A 273 2.87 15.14 -13.57
C MET A 273 4.29 15.62 -13.89
N VAL A 274 4.47 16.93 -13.95
CA VAL A 274 5.76 17.57 -14.30
C VAL A 274 6.73 17.53 -13.13
N TYR A 275 6.21 17.59 -11.91
CA TYR A 275 6.98 17.51 -10.68
C TYR A 275 6.28 16.58 -9.69
N ASP A 276 7.05 15.72 -9.04
CA ASP A 276 6.59 14.84 -7.97
C ASP A 276 7.67 14.67 -6.91
N SER A 277 7.30 14.94 -5.66
CA SER A 277 8.16 14.81 -4.49
C SER A 277 7.41 14.11 -3.36
N PRO A 278 8.07 13.73 -2.27
CA PRO A 278 7.38 13.20 -1.09
C PRO A 278 6.33 14.14 -0.48
N PHE A 279 6.42 15.45 -0.76
CA PHE A 279 5.58 16.46 -0.12
C PHE A 279 4.53 17.06 -1.05
N PHE A 280 4.85 17.27 -2.31
CA PHE A 280 3.92 17.87 -3.25
C PHE A 280 4.15 17.45 -4.71
N SER A 281 3.09 17.58 -5.52
CA SER A 281 3.13 17.36 -6.96
C SER A 281 2.53 18.53 -7.71
N ILE A 282 3.01 18.77 -8.93
CA ILE A 282 2.52 19.79 -9.86
C ILE A 282 2.07 19.10 -11.14
N ILE A 283 0.82 19.36 -11.54
CA ILE A 283 0.15 18.66 -12.64
C ILE A 283 -0.53 19.72 -13.54
N PRO A 284 0.09 20.18 -14.62
CA PRO A 284 -0.65 20.90 -15.67
C PRO A 284 -1.77 20.00 -16.21
N ARG A 285 -2.93 20.61 -16.49
CA ARG A 285 -4.14 19.94 -16.93
C ARG A 285 -4.77 20.65 -18.11
N ALA A 286 -5.34 19.88 -19.03
CA ALA A 286 -6.19 20.37 -20.11
C ALA A 286 -7.34 19.39 -20.33
N GLY A 287 -8.51 19.89 -20.75
CA GLY A 287 -9.67 19.04 -20.90
C GLY A 287 -10.86 19.73 -21.53
N VAL A 288 -11.97 18.99 -21.52
CA VAL A 288 -13.27 19.47 -21.97
C VAL A 288 -14.34 19.09 -20.98
N ALA A 289 -15.35 19.97 -20.81
CA ALA A 289 -16.47 19.73 -19.93
C ALA A 289 -17.76 20.26 -20.54
N GLY A 290 -18.89 19.68 -20.12
CA GLY A 290 -20.21 20.27 -20.24
C GLY A 290 -20.52 21.08 -18.98
N ARG A 291 -20.96 22.30 -19.13
CA ARG A 291 -21.50 23.13 -18.04
C ARG A 291 -22.97 23.37 -18.30
N GLN A 292 -23.81 22.93 -17.39
CA GLN A 292 -25.24 23.11 -17.43
C GLN A 292 -25.67 24.13 -16.38
N PHE A 293 -26.50 25.07 -16.77
CA PHE A 293 -27.20 25.98 -15.86
C PHE A 293 -28.68 25.62 -15.82
N ILE A 294 -29.28 25.64 -14.64
CA ILE A 294 -30.66 25.27 -14.38
C ILE A 294 -31.28 26.36 -13.51
N LEU A 295 -32.31 27.05 -14.03
CA LEU A 295 -33.04 28.03 -13.26
C LEU A 295 -33.86 27.35 -12.17
N VAL A 296 -33.65 27.76 -10.92
CA VAL A 296 -34.46 27.28 -9.81
C VAL A 296 -35.77 28.06 -9.77
N ASN A 297 -36.84 27.49 -10.36
CA ASN A 297 -38.14 28.14 -10.38
C ASN A 297 -38.85 27.88 -9.04
N ASN A 298 -39.08 28.95 -8.26
CA ASN A 298 -39.85 28.88 -7.00
C ASN A 298 -41.37 28.91 -7.21
N SER A 299 -41.86 28.99 -8.45
CA SER A 299 -43.27 28.96 -8.74
C SER A 299 -43.85 27.56 -8.51
N LYS A 300 -44.98 27.49 -7.80
CA LYS A 300 -45.71 26.26 -7.45
C LYS A 300 -46.39 25.56 -8.63
N GLU A 301 -46.06 25.91 -9.86
CA GLU A 301 -46.57 25.21 -11.05
C GLU A 301 -45.76 23.93 -11.28
N LYS A 302 -46.36 22.85 -10.89
CA LYS A 302 -45.77 21.51 -10.71
C LYS A 302 -45.44 20.75 -12.00
N ASN A 303 -45.57 21.30 -13.19
CA ASN A 303 -45.56 20.55 -14.46
C ASN A 303 -44.72 21.17 -15.60
N THR A 304 -43.82 22.08 -15.33
CA THR A 304 -42.89 22.57 -16.35
C THR A 304 -41.49 22.02 -16.08
N ASP A 305 -40.88 21.43 -17.10
CA ASP A 305 -39.49 21.02 -17.02
C ASP A 305 -38.62 22.24 -16.64
N PRO A 306 -37.59 22.04 -15.78
CA PRO A 306 -36.73 23.16 -15.38
C PRO A 306 -36.00 23.71 -16.59
N GLU A 307 -36.08 25.03 -16.76
CA GLU A 307 -35.38 25.73 -17.82
C GLU A 307 -33.88 25.57 -17.63
N SER A 308 -33.20 25.08 -18.64
CA SER A 308 -31.76 24.82 -18.59
C SER A 308 -31.11 25.06 -19.94
N PHE A 309 -29.84 25.40 -19.91
CA PHE A 309 -28.98 25.38 -21.09
C PHE A 309 -27.60 24.81 -20.77
N THR A 310 -26.91 24.32 -21.79
CA THR A 310 -25.62 23.66 -21.65
C THR A 310 -24.60 24.28 -22.58
N ASN A 311 -23.43 24.57 -22.04
CA ASN A 311 -22.25 24.99 -22.80
C ASN A 311 -21.16 23.94 -22.78
N THR A 312 -20.40 23.85 -23.85
CA THR A 312 -19.14 23.11 -23.87
C THR A 312 -18.01 24.03 -23.43
N VAL A 313 -17.15 23.54 -22.56
CA VAL A 313 -16.03 24.31 -21.99
C VAL A 313 -14.73 23.62 -22.31
N ALA A 314 -13.80 24.30 -22.99
CA ALA A 314 -12.41 23.87 -23.07
C ALA A 314 -11.65 24.40 -21.86
N LEU A 315 -10.84 23.58 -21.24
CA LEU A 315 -10.18 23.84 -19.97
C LEU A 315 -8.67 23.74 -20.09
N ALA A 316 -7.97 24.63 -19.40
CA ALA A 316 -6.53 24.51 -19.18
C ALA A 316 -6.13 25.13 -17.84
N GLY A 317 -5.11 24.56 -17.20
CA GLY A 317 -4.62 25.10 -15.94
C GLY A 317 -3.66 24.15 -15.23
N ALA A 318 -3.66 24.19 -13.90
CA ALA A 318 -2.78 23.38 -13.09
C ALA A 318 -3.45 22.89 -11.81
N GLU A 319 -2.98 21.75 -11.33
CA GLU A 319 -3.31 21.19 -10.02
C GLU A 319 -2.04 21.08 -9.20
N PHE A 320 -2.12 21.52 -7.95
CA PHE A 320 -1.08 21.39 -6.93
C PHE A 320 -1.59 20.44 -5.86
N ARG A 321 -0.83 19.38 -5.57
CA ARG A 321 -1.15 18.42 -4.52
C ARG A 321 -0.17 18.55 -3.37
N PHE A 322 -0.66 18.74 -2.17
CA PHE A 322 0.12 18.65 -0.95
C PHE A 322 -0.14 17.31 -0.28
N LYS A 323 0.91 16.49 -0.16
CA LYS A 323 0.85 15.12 0.39
C LYS A 323 1.09 15.19 1.90
N PHE A 324 0.05 15.01 2.69
CA PHE A 324 0.16 15.09 4.15
C PHE A 324 0.23 13.73 4.85
N CYS A 325 -0.14 12.64 4.16
CA CYS A 325 0.00 11.28 4.67
C CYS A 325 0.30 10.32 3.53
N ARG A 326 1.36 9.52 3.70
CA ARG A 326 1.78 8.50 2.73
C ARG A 326 2.04 7.21 3.48
N LEU A 327 1.38 6.14 3.05
CA LEU A 327 1.59 4.80 3.57
C LEU A 327 2.20 3.97 2.46
N LEU A 328 3.47 3.63 2.61
CA LEU A 328 4.22 2.86 1.64
C LEU A 328 4.35 1.43 2.12
N THR A 329 3.86 0.49 1.34
CA THR A 329 3.99 -0.94 1.59
C THR A 329 4.69 -1.61 0.41
N LEU A 330 5.04 -2.86 0.54
CA LEU A 330 5.66 -3.62 -0.54
C LEU A 330 4.78 -3.71 -1.80
N TYR A 331 3.46 -3.77 -1.61
CA TYR A 331 2.50 -4.04 -2.68
C TYR A 331 1.65 -2.83 -3.07
N ASN A 332 1.35 -1.96 -2.12
CA ASN A 332 0.43 -0.86 -2.30
C ASN A 332 0.94 0.40 -1.63
N ASN A 333 0.85 1.50 -2.33
CA ASN A 333 1.15 2.82 -1.80
C ASN A 333 -0.14 3.62 -1.71
N HIS A 334 -0.43 4.14 -0.53
CA HIS A 334 -1.56 5.03 -0.29
C HIS A 334 -1.05 6.44 -0.05
N GLU A 335 -1.60 7.41 -0.75
CA GLU A 335 -1.30 8.82 -0.52
C GLU A 335 -2.58 9.59 -0.24
N HIS A 336 -2.53 10.47 0.75
CA HIS A 336 -3.60 11.39 1.10
C HIS A 336 -3.10 12.81 0.83
N CYS A 337 -3.81 13.53 -0.03
CA CYS A 337 -3.39 14.84 -0.49
C CYS A 337 -4.50 15.88 -0.31
N LEU A 338 -4.10 17.12 -0.02
CA LEU A 338 -4.91 18.29 -0.32
C LEU A 338 -4.54 18.77 -1.72
N ALA A 339 -5.53 19.00 -2.55
CA ALA A 339 -5.34 19.45 -3.93
C ALA A 339 -5.97 20.84 -4.14
N LEU A 340 -5.18 21.75 -4.66
CA LEU A 340 -5.65 23.04 -5.19
C LEU A 340 -5.58 22.97 -6.71
N ARG A 341 -6.71 23.12 -7.38
CA ARG A 341 -6.80 23.12 -8.84
C ARG A 341 -7.31 24.48 -9.31
N CYS A 342 -6.60 25.09 -10.25
CA CYS A 342 -6.96 26.34 -10.89
C CYS A 342 -7.06 26.09 -12.40
N LEU A 343 -8.28 26.19 -12.95
CA LEU A 343 -8.56 25.98 -14.36
C LEU A 343 -9.22 27.20 -14.97
N ALA A 344 -8.61 27.73 -16.01
CA ALA A 344 -9.25 28.68 -16.92
C ALA A 344 -10.06 27.90 -17.96
N GLY A 345 -11.23 28.40 -18.31
CA GLY A 345 -12.14 27.79 -19.26
C GLY A 345 -12.54 28.80 -20.38
N ARG A 346 -12.75 28.24 -21.56
CA ARG A 346 -13.44 28.95 -22.65
C ARG A 346 -14.74 28.22 -22.92
N ASP A 347 -15.84 28.91 -22.68
CA ASP A 347 -17.19 28.42 -22.90
C ASP A 347 -17.60 28.62 -24.37
N PHE A 348 -18.16 27.61 -25.00
CA PHE A 348 -18.68 27.63 -26.37
C PHE A 348 -20.14 27.18 -26.35
N GLY A 349 -20.98 27.85 -27.09
CA GLY A 349 -22.40 27.59 -27.17
C GLY A 349 -23.20 28.89 -27.06
N GLU A 350 -24.28 28.87 -26.28
CA GLU A 350 -25.13 30.06 -26.07
C GLU A 350 -24.37 31.16 -25.36
N MET A 351 -23.43 30.81 -24.48
CA MET A 351 -22.52 31.76 -23.83
C MET A 351 -21.11 31.59 -24.43
N ASN A 352 -20.59 32.65 -25.01
CA ASN A 352 -19.22 32.73 -25.45
C ASN A 352 -18.38 33.46 -24.39
N ALA A 353 -18.09 32.79 -23.31
CA ALA A 353 -17.50 33.35 -22.10
C ALA A 353 -16.11 32.80 -21.78
N PHE A 354 -15.34 33.51 -21.03
CA PHE A 354 -14.23 32.96 -20.27
C PHE A 354 -14.70 32.66 -18.86
N SER A 355 -14.19 31.56 -18.30
CA SER A 355 -14.50 31.14 -16.94
C SER A 355 -13.24 30.82 -16.19
N PHE A 356 -13.34 30.86 -14.86
CA PHE A 356 -12.26 30.46 -13.99
C PHE A 356 -12.83 29.58 -12.87
N ASN A 357 -12.21 28.44 -12.65
CA ASN A 357 -12.63 27.47 -11.62
C ASN A 357 -11.48 27.23 -10.66
N ILE A 358 -11.71 27.47 -9.38
CA ILE A 358 -10.79 27.15 -8.30
C ILE A 358 -11.42 26.00 -7.51
N THR A 359 -10.68 24.92 -7.36
CA THR A 359 -11.15 23.76 -6.61
C THR A 359 -10.17 23.43 -5.49
N LEU A 360 -10.67 23.30 -4.28
CA LEU A 360 -9.93 22.79 -3.14
C LEU A 360 -10.51 21.44 -2.76
N GLY A 361 -9.69 20.40 -2.72
CA GLY A 361 -10.18 19.04 -2.51
C GLY A 361 -9.24 18.18 -1.70
N TYR A 362 -9.78 17.08 -1.25
CA TYR A 362 -9.06 15.96 -0.68
C TYR A 362 -8.98 14.85 -1.72
N ILE A 363 -7.80 14.30 -1.93
CA ILE A 363 -7.55 13.18 -2.84
C ILE A 363 -6.94 12.03 -2.05
N TRP A 364 -7.54 10.87 -2.22
CA TRP A 364 -6.97 9.59 -1.84
C TRP A 364 -6.45 8.89 -3.10
N SER A 365 -5.16 8.54 -3.09
CA SER A 365 -4.46 7.89 -4.20
C SER A 365 -4.04 6.50 -3.79
N LEU A 366 -4.37 5.51 -4.63
CA LEU A 366 -3.90 4.13 -4.55
C LEU A 366 -2.93 3.89 -5.69
N ARG A 367 -1.64 3.65 -5.36
CA ARG A 367 -0.55 3.49 -6.30
C ARG A 367 0.14 2.14 -6.18
#